data_17c33619a6d7500155c176e0ea15a726
#
_entry.id   17c33619a6d7500155c176e0ea15a726
#
_cell.length_a   1.000
_cell.length_b   1.000
_cell.length_c   1.000
_cell.angle_alpha   90.00
_cell.angle_beta   90.00
_cell.angle_gamma   90.00
#
_symmetry.space_group_name_H-M   'P 1'
#
loop_
_entity.id
_entity.type
_entity.pdbx_description
1 polymer ?
#
loop_
_entity_poly.entity_id
_entity_poly.type
_entity_poly.pdbx_seq_one_letter_code
_entity_poly.pdbx_strand_id
1 'polypeptide(L)'
;YTVVTLADPWESGRTLHTYILVSHADSARTAGRLPKGTTVYIPLRRAAVFTAAHANLIEMLHSGGAIAAVADAEYMHIPDIQRRLSHGSGSLKDDGIVDVGNSMRPDVEKIIGLRADAVFLSPFENSGGYGKLEDINIPIIECADYMEDGALGRAEWMKFYGLLMGREQEAD
;
A
#
# COMPACT_ATOMS: atom_id res chain seq x y z
N TYR A 1 13.08 -13.77 -3.09
CA TYR A 1 12.68 -12.38 -2.90
C TYR A 1 13.01 -11.53 -4.11
N THR A 2 12.28 -10.43 -4.29
CA THR A 2 12.53 -9.40 -5.29
C THR A 2 12.88 -8.09 -4.59
N VAL A 3 13.89 -7.38 -5.09
CA VAL A 3 14.26 -6.04 -4.58
C VAL A 3 13.67 -4.99 -5.51
N VAL A 4 12.90 -4.07 -4.94
CA VAL A 4 12.34 -2.92 -5.64
C VAL A 4 12.91 -1.65 -5.05
N THR A 5 13.50 -0.80 -5.88
CA THR A 5 14.05 0.50 -5.46
C THR A 5 13.25 1.60 -6.14
N LEU A 6 12.67 2.47 -5.34
CA LEU A 6 11.98 3.68 -5.81
C LEU A 6 12.98 4.84 -5.86
N ALA A 7 13.06 5.50 -7.00
CA ALA A 7 13.85 6.73 -7.13
C ALA A 7 13.16 7.88 -6.39
N ASP A 8 13.96 8.79 -5.82
CA ASP A 8 13.44 9.99 -5.20
C ASP A 8 13.01 10.99 -6.29
N PRO A 9 11.72 11.39 -6.35
CA PRO A 9 11.24 12.28 -7.39
C PRO A 9 11.68 13.74 -7.19
N TRP A 10 12.14 14.10 -6.00
CA TRP A 10 12.58 15.46 -5.67
C TRP A 10 14.09 15.64 -5.80
N GLU A 11 14.87 14.57 -5.61
CA GLU A 11 16.33 14.63 -5.63
C GLU A 11 16.90 13.56 -6.58
N SER A 12 17.35 14.01 -7.76
CA SER A 12 17.89 13.13 -8.79
C SER A 12 19.07 12.30 -8.29
N GLY A 13 19.03 11.00 -8.56
CA GLY A 13 20.08 10.06 -8.16
C GLY A 13 19.97 9.54 -6.72
N ARG A 14 18.99 10.02 -5.95
CA ARG A 14 18.69 9.52 -4.62
C ARG A 14 17.64 8.39 -4.69
N THR A 15 17.68 7.51 -3.72
CA THR A 15 16.66 6.48 -3.50
C THR A 15 15.64 6.99 -2.49
N LEU A 16 14.36 6.99 -2.86
CA LEU A 16 13.26 7.25 -1.95
C LEU A 16 13.12 6.09 -0.96
N HIS A 17 12.96 4.87 -1.49
CA HIS A 17 12.77 3.68 -0.66
C HIS A 17 13.28 2.42 -1.34
N THR A 18 13.65 1.41 -0.53
CA THR A 18 13.98 0.06 -1.02
C THR A 18 13.09 -0.96 -0.33
N TYR A 19 12.31 -1.70 -1.11
CA TYR A 19 11.45 -2.78 -0.64
C TYR A 19 12.07 -4.14 -0.97
N ILE A 20 11.93 -5.08 -0.03
CA ILE A 20 12.30 -6.48 -0.19
C ILE A 20 11.01 -7.29 -0.20
N LEU A 21 10.53 -7.63 -1.38
CA LEU A 21 9.30 -8.39 -1.57
C LEU A 21 9.56 -9.87 -1.39
N VAL A 22 8.90 -10.49 -0.44
CA VAL A 22 9.08 -11.90 -0.08
C VAL A 22 7.75 -12.63 -0.18
N SER A 23 7.71 -13.73 -0.94
CA SER A 23 6.53 -14.59 -0.95
C SER A 23 6.24 -15.12 0.46
N HIS A 24 4.96 -15.15 0.85
CA HIS A 24 4.55 -15.78 2.11
C HIS A 24 5.08 -17.20 2.27
N ALA A 25 5.19 -17.97 1.16
CA ALA A 25 5.73 -19.31 1.16
C ALA A 25 7.23 -19.39 1.50
N ASP A 26 7.97 -18.29 1.23
CA ASP A 26 9.42 -18.24 1.43
C ASP A 26 9.83 -17.50 2.71
N SER A 27 8.89 -17.01 3.49
CA SER A 27 9.15 -16.18 4.67
C SER A 27 10.09 -16.83 5.67
N ALA A 28 9.88 -18.10 5.98
CA ALA A 28 10.74 -18.86 6.89
C ALA A 28 12.14 -19.14 6.31
N ARG A 29 12.25 -19.34 4.99
CA ARG A 29 13.52 -19.63 4.30
C ARG A 29 14.43 -18.41 4.17
N THR A 30 13.85 -17.23 4.13
CA THR A 30 14.57 -15.96 3.92
C THR A 30 14.89 -15.23 5.22
N ALA A 31 14.33 -15.66 6.34
CA ALA A 31 14.55 -15.04 7.65
C ALA A 31 16.06 -14.89 7.97
N GLY A 32 16.50 -13.68 8.31
CA GLY A 32 17.88 -13.37 8.64
C GLY A 32 18.86 -13.33 7.46
N ARG A 33 18.38 -13.46 6.21
CA ARG A 33 19.21 -13.45 4.98
C ARG A 33 18.82 -12.37 3.98
N LEU A 34 17.92 -11.47 4.37
CA LEU A 34 17.45 -10.41 3.49
C LEU A 34 18.43 -9.23 3.46
N PRO A 35 18.55 -8.53 2.33
CA PRO A 35 19.32 -7.31 2.25
C PRO A 35 18.65 -6.19 3.07
N LYS A 36 19.33 -5.05 3.19
CA LYS A 36 18.78 -3.87 3.87
C LYS A 36 17.61 -3.30 3.06
N GLY A 37 16.50 -3.02 3.72
CA GLY A 37 15.28 -2.46 3.13
C GLY A 37 14.06 -2.81 3.95
N THR A 38 12.90 -2.31 3.54
CA THR A 38 11.63 -2.66 4.16
C THR A 38 11.10 -3.98 3.58
N THR A 39 10.98 -4.98 4.42
CA THR A 39 10.44 -6.29 4.01
C THR A 39 8.92 -6.22 3.89
N VAL A 40 8.41 -6.66 2.75
CA VAL A 40 6.98 -6.76 2.48
C VAL A 40 6.64 -8.18 2.07
N TYR A 41 5.71 -8.82 2.77
CA TYR A 41 5.26 -10.17 2.40
C TYR A 41 4.13 -10.11 1.39
N ILE A 42 4.32 -10.76 0.24
CA ILE A 42 3.41 -10.71 -0.89
C ILE A 42 2.79 -12.10 -1.22
N PRO A 43 1.61 -12.13 -1.87
CA PRO A 43 0.75 -10.99 -2.17
C PRO A 43 0.15 -10.37 -0.91
N LEU A 44 -0.08 -9.04 -0.95
CA LEU A 44 -0.78 -8.33 0.12
C LEU A 44 -2.23 -8.80 0.20
N ARG A 45 -2.75 -8.90 1.43
CA ARG A 45 -4.09 -9.42 1.70
C ARG A 45 -4.98 -8.45 2.46
N ARG A 46 -4.37 -7.51 3.17
CA ARG A 46 -5.06 -6.57 4.07
C ARG A 46 -4.37 -5.21 4.04
N ALA A 47 -4.62 -4.45 2.99
CA ALA A 47 -4.01 -3.14 2.79
C ALA A 47 -4.87 -2.02 3.41
N ALA A 48 -4.23 -1.06 4.07
CA ALA A 48 -4.81 0.24 4.36
C ALA A 48 -4.42 1.22 3.25
N VAL A 49 -5.39 1.85 2.59
CA VAL A 49 -5.16 2.66 1.39
C VAL A 49 -5.68 4.08 1.60
N PHE A 50 -4.77 5.06 1.52
CA PHE A 50 -5.08 6.43 1.95
C PHE A 50 -5.57 7.35 0.84
N THR A 51 -5.46 6.94 -0.43
CA THR A 51 -5.96 7.75 -1.54
C THR A 51 -6.80 6.95 -2.52
N ALA A 52 -7.79 7.58 -3.13
CA ALA A 52 -8.62 6.97 -4.17
C ALA A 52 -7.79 6.56 -5.41
N ALA A 53 -6.69 7.27 -5.69
CA ALA A 53 -5.81 6.93 -6.81
C ALA A 53 -5.19 5.53 -6.62
N HIS A 54 -4.60 5.27 -5.45
CA HIS A 54 -4.01 3.96 -5.14
C HIS A 54 -5.07 2.85 -5.08
N ALA A 55 -6.24 3.15 -4.52
CA ALA A 55 -7.36 2.22 -4.49
C ALA A 55 -7.83 1.83 -5.90
N ASN A 56 -7.92 2.79 -6.83
CA ASN A 56 -8.25 2.52 -8.23
C ASN A 56 -7.23 1.61 -8.91
N LEU A 57 -5.93 1.81 -8.69
CA LEU A 57 -4.89 0.95 -9.27
C LEU A 57 -5.01 -0.49 -8.75
N ILE A 58 -5.29 -0.68 -7.46
CA ILE A 58 -5.53 -1.99 -6.86
C ILE A 58 -6.80 -2.64 -7.44
N GLU A 59 -7.88 -1.87 -7.63
CA GLU A 59 -9.12 -2.35 -8.27
C GLU A 59 -8.89 -2.77 -9.73
N MET A 60 -8.13 -1.99 -10.50
CA MET A 60 -7.78 -2.32 -11.89
C MET A 60 -7.04 -3.65 -12.02
N LEU A 61 -6.27 -4.02 -11.00
CA LEU A 61 -5.60 -5.32 -10.90
C LEU A 61 -6.51 -6.43 -10.35
N HIS A 62 -7.82 -6.20 -10.25
CA HIS A 62 -8.78 -7.14 -9.67
C HIS A 62 -8.42 -7.60 -8.25
N SER A 63 -7.76 -6.71 -7.50
CA SER A 63 -7.26 -6.98 -6.14
C SER A 63 -7.96 -6.15 -5.06
N GLY A 64 -9.08 -5.52 -5.36
CA GLY A 64 -9.86 -4.71 -4.42
C GLY A 64 -10.22 -5.44 -3.13
N GLY A 65 -10.39 -6.76 -3.20
CA GLY A 65 -10.61 -7.59 -2.01
C GLY A 65 -9.50 -7.52 -0.95
N ALA A 66 -8.30 -7.09 -1.33
CA ALA A 66 -7.19 -6.86 -0.39
C ALA A 66 -7.30 -5.53 0.36
N ILE A 67 -8.16 -4.60 -0.06
CA ILE A 67 -8.36 -3.32 0.65
C ILE A 67 -9.19 -3.60 1.90
N ALA A 68 -8.59 -3.42 3.07
CA ALA A 68 -9.23 -3.64 4.37
C ALA A 68 -9.54 -2.33 5.12
N ALA A 69 -8.85 -1.25 4.77
CA ALA A 69 -9.08 0.07 5.35
C ALA A 69 -8.82 1.18 4.33
N VAL A 70 -9.51 2.29 4.51
CA VAL A 70 -9.28 3.52 3.75
C VAL A 70 -9.24 4.71 4.68
N ALA A 71 -8.45 5.72 4.32
CA ALA A 71 -8.53 7.05 4.92
C ALA A 71 -9.34 7.98 4.03
N ASP A 72 -9.81 9.11 4.58
CA ASP A 72 -10.59 10.11 3.85
C ASP A 72 -11.72 9.47 3.02
N ALA A 73 -12.50 8.58 3.65
CA ALA A 73 -13.52 7.74 3.02
C ALA A 73 -14.54 8.53 2.19
N GLU A 74 -14.77 9.80 2.51
CA GLU A 74 -15.63 10.73 1.77
C GLU A 74 -15.17 10.98 0.33
N TYR A 75 -13.86 10.79 0.04
CA TYR A 75 -13.29 10.94 -1.31
C TYR A 75 -13.11 9.61 -2.05
N MET A 76 -13.43 8.49 -1.43
CA MET A 76 -13.31 7.15 -2.02
C MET A 76 -14.53 6.81 -2.88
N HIS A 77 -14.73 7.50 -4.01
CA HIS A 77 -15.86 7.32 -4.91
C HIS A 77 -15.80 6.07 -5.79
N ILE A 78 -15.31 4.97 -5.24
CA ILE A 78 -15.22 3.67 -5.89
C ILE A 78 -16.41 2.82 -5.42
N PRO A 79 -17.31 2.36 -6.33
CA PRO A 79 -18.57 1.69 -5.93
C PRO A 79 -18.39 0.51 -5.00
N ASP A 80 -17.38 -0.36 -5.23
CA ASP A 80 -17.11 -1.50 -4.36
C ASP A 80 -16.67 -1.05 -2.96
N ILE A 81 -15.80 -0.06 -2.87
CA ILE A 81 -15.34 0.50 -1.59
C ILE A 81 -16.51 1.10 -0.83
N GLN A 82 -17.35 1.90 -1.49
CA GLN A 82 -18.53 2.51 -0.86
C GLN A 82 -19.53 1.45 -0.34
N ARG A 83 -19.77 0.42 -1.12
CA ARG A 83 -20.59 -0.72 -0.70
C ARG A 83 -20.02 -1.38 0.56
N ARG A 84 -18.73 -1.66 0.57
CA ARG A 84 -18.03 -2.35 1.66
C ARG A 84 -17.86 -1.48 2.92
N LEU A 85 -17.73 -0.15 2.77
CA LEU A 85 -17.78 0.81 3.88
C LEU A 85 -19.13 0.81 4.57
N SER A 86 -20.25 0.71 3.81
CA SER A 86 -21.61 0.71 4.36
C SER A 86 -21.95 -0.57 5.14
N HIS A 87 -21.29 -1.70 4.83
CA HIS A 87 -21.44 -2.95 5.56
C HIS A 87 -20.53 -3.04 6.80
N GLY A 88 -19.70 -2.01 7.03
CA GLY A 88 -18.56 -2.04 7.88
C GLY A 88 -18.80 -2.35 9.35
N SER A 89 -18.41 -3.54 9.76
CA SER A 89 -18.12 -3.83 11.15
C SER A 89 -16.61 -3.86 11.45
N GLY A 90 -15.77 -3.74 10.42
CA GLY A 90 -14.31 -3.84 10.58
C GLY A 90 -13.86 -5.19 11.15
N SER A 91 -14.71 -6.20 11.06
CA SER A 91 -14.39 -7.54 11.52
C SER A 91 -13.45 -8.23 10.53
N LEU A 92 -12.48 -8.96 11.06
CA LEU A 92 -11.58 -9.82 10.25
C LEU A 92 -12.32 -10.92 9.47
N LYS A 93 -13.62 -11.10 9.74
CA LYS A 93 -14.46 -12.16 9.15
C LYS A 93 -15.33 -11.65 7.99
N ASP A 94 -15.47 -10.34 7.86
CA ASP A 94 -16.34 -9.73 6.84
C ASP A 94 -15.48 -9.09 5.75
N ASP A 95 -16.07 -8.93 4.57
CA ASP A 95 -15.48 -8.19 3.44
C ASP A 95 -15.56 -6.66 3.62
N GLY A 96 -16.00 -6.19 4.78
CA GLY A 96 -16.13 -4.79 5.12
C GLY A 96 -14.78 -4.04 5.11
N ILE A 97 -14.85 -2.77 4.72
CA ILE A 97 -13.72 -1.83 4.78
C ILE A 97 -13.91 -0.91 6.00
N VAL A 98 -12.82 -0.66 6.71
CA VAL A 98 -12.80 0.25 7.86
C VAL A 98 -12.36 1.63 7.43
N ASP A 99 -13.12 2.65 7.80
CA ASP A 99 -12.70 4.03 7.75
C ASP A 99 -11.72 4.32 8.91
N VAL A 100 -10.48 4.64 8.59
CA VAL A 100 -9.43 5.00 9.56
C VAL A 100 -9.31 6.52 9.75
N GLY A 101 -10.27 7.28 9.24
CA GLY A 101 -10.35 8.72 9.41
C GLY A 101 -9.47 9.50 8.44
N ASN A 102 -8.90 10.60 8.91
CA ASN A 102 -8.12 11.50 8.06
C ASN A 102 -6.73 10.94 7.75
N SER A 103 -6.30 11.02 6.49
CA SER A 103 -5.00 10.51 6.02
C SER A 103 -3.79 11.14 6.69
N MET A 104 -3.89 12.39 7.14
CA MET A 104 -2.80 13.08 7.87
C MET A 104 -2.74 12.70 9.35
N ARG A 105 -3.82 12.15 9.91
CA ARG A 105 -3.93 11.68 11.29
C ARG A 105 -4.81 10.43 11.37
N PRO A 106 -4.36 9.32 10.77
CA PRO A 106 -5.16 8.11 10.75
C PRO A 106 -5.30 7.50 12.14
N ASP A 107 -6.39 6.76 12.33
CA ASP A 107 -6.58 5.92 13.52
C ASP A 107 -5.70 4.68 13.42
N VAL A 108 -4.50 4.79 14.00
CA VAL A 108 -3.48 3.75 13.97
C VAL A 108 -3.94 2.48 14.70
N GLU A 109 -4.75 2.62 15.75
CA GLU A 109 -5.29 1.49 16.50
C GLU A 109 -6.21 0.61 15.64
N LYS A 110 -7.01 1.23 14.77
CA LYS A 110 -7.81 0.51 13.79
C LYS A 110 -6.94 -0.26 12.80
N ILE A 111 -5.87 0.36 12.30
CA ILE A 111 -4.92 -0.27 11.35
C ILE A 111 -4.27 -1.50 12.00
N ILE A 112 -3.81 -1.38 13.24
CA ILE A 112 -3.25 -2.50 14.01
C ILE A 112 -4.31 -3.58 14.24
N GLY A 113 -5.51 -3.18 14.68
CA GLY A 113 -6.62 -4.11 14.97
C GLY A 113 -7.04 -4.93 13.76
N LEU A 114 -6.94 -4.36 12.56
CA LEU A 114 -7.16 -5.04 11.29
C LEU A 114 -6.02 -5.98 10.90
N ARG A 115 -4.89 -5.94 11.58
CA ARG A 115 -3.66 -6.64 11.18
C ARG A 115 -3.32 -6.32 9.71
N ALA A 116 -3.34 -5.04 9.36
CA ALA A 116 -2.94 -4.61 8.04
C ALA A 116 -1.52 -5.07 7.74
N ASP A 117 -1.27 -5.53 6.53
CA ASP A 117 0.05 -6.01 6.08
C ASP A 117 0.82 -4.95 5.29
N ALA A 118 0.16 -3.86 4.92
CA ALA A 118 0.79 -2.65 4.38
C ALA A 118 -0.14 -1.44 4.48
N VAL A 119 0.48 -0.24 4.47
CA VAL A 119 -0.21 1.06 4.35
C VAL A 119 0.27 1.72 3.07
N PHE A 120 -0.66 2.07 2.17
CA PHE A 120 -0.38 2.83 0.94
C PHE A 120 -0.65 4.30 1.17
N LEU A 121 0.34 5.14 0.92
CA LEU A 121 0.20 6.58 1.01
C LEU A 121 1.08 7.28 -0.04
N SER A 122 0.75 8.55 -0.31
CA SER A 122 1.58 9.40 -1.16
C SER A 122 2.60 10.14 -0.29
N PRO A 123 3.90 9.93 -0.53
CA PRO A 123 4.94 10.74 0.11
C PRO A 123 4.90 12.16 -0.44
N PHE A 124 5.44 13.14 0.30
CA PHE A 124 5.64 14.48 -0.18
C PHE A 124 6.99 15.02 0.29
N GLU A 125 7.53 16.00 -0.43
CA GLU A 125 8.82 16.57 -0.14
C GLU A 125 8.87 17.10 1.30
N ASN A 126 9.93 16.75 2.01
CA ASN A 126 10.15 17.15 3.41
C ASN A 126 9.01 16.73 4.37
N SER A 127 8.37 15.61 4.12
CA SER A 127 7.28 15.10 4.99
C SER A 127 7.71 14.90 6.45
N GLY A 128 9.00 14.81 6.72
CA GLY A 128 9.53 14.66 8.09
C GLY A 128 9.20 13.32 8.76
N GLY A 129 8.67 12.37 7.98
CA GLY A 129 8.24 11.05 8.45
C GLY A 129 6.72 10.94 8.59
N TYR A 130 6.26 9.74 8.98
CA TYR A 130 4.85 9.37 9.05
C TYR A 130 4.34 9.21 10.50
N GLY A 131 5.11 9.74 11.45
CA GLY A 131 4.73 9.75 12.87
C GLY A 131 4.43 8.37 13.41
N LYS A 132 3.28 8.21 14.08
CA LYS A 132 2.89 6.93 14.70
C LYS A 132 2.79 5.75 13.74
N LEU A 133 2.64 5.97 12.43
CA LEU A 133 2.63 4.87 11.45
C LEU A 133 3.99 4.17 11.34
N GLU A 134 5.09 4.86 11.64
CA GLU A 134 6.44 4.27 11.62
C GLU A 134 6.66 3.33 12.81
N ASP A 135 5.98 3.59 13.92
CA ASP A 135 6.16 2.86 15.18
C ASP A 135 5.45 1.49 15.20
N ILE A 136 4.54 1.23 14.26
CA ILE A 136 3.67 0.05 14.29
C ILE A 136 4.21 -1.18 13.56
N ASN A 137 5.40 -1.12 13.00
CA ASN A 137 6.05 -2.20 12.23
C ASN A 137 5.19 -2.76 11.05
N ILE A 138 4.29 -1.94 10.51
CA ILE A 138 3.56 -2.26 9.28
C ILE A 138 4.27 -1.53 8.14
N PRO A 139 4.64 -2.22 7.05
CA PRO A 139 5.30 -1.60 5.90
C PRO A 139 4.49 -0.43 5.35
N ILE A 140 5.14 0.70 5.14
CA ILE A 140 4.58 1.86 4.44
C ILE A 140 5.00 1.77 2.99
N ILE A 141 4.05 1.73 2.07
CA ILE A 141 4.27 1.75 0.63
C ILE A 141 4.13 3.20 0.16
N GLU A 142 5.26 3.80 -0.14
CA GLU A 142 5.37 5.19 -0.59
C GLU A 142 5.11 5.27 -2.09
N CYS A 143 3.91 5.71 -2.48
CA CYS A 143 3.48 5.77 -3.87
C CYS A 143 3.68 7.18 -4.40
N ALA A 144 4.79 7.41 -5.09
CA ALA A 144 5.14 8.69 -5.71
C ALA A 144 4.70 8.80 -7.18
N ASP A 145 3.75 7.95 -7.61
CA ASP A 145 3.22 7.88 -8.97
C ASP A 145 2.65 9.23 -9.48
N TYR A 146 2.13 10.04 -8.58
CA TYR A 146 1.62 11.38 -8.90
C TYR A 146 2.72 12.37 -9.33
N MET A 147 3.98 12.07 -9.02
CA MET A 147 5.15 12.88 -9.40
C MET A 147 5.68 12.55 -10.81
N GLU A 148 5.15 11.50 -11.44
CA GLU A 148 5.56 11.14 -12.80
C GLU A 148 5.08 12.17 -13.82
N ASP A 149 6.00 12.70 -14.62
CA ASP A 149 5.72 13.72 -15.63
C ASP A 149 4.90 13.19 -16.82
N GLY A 150 5.01 11.90 -17.11
CA GLY A 150 4.40 11.27 -18.26
C GLY A 150 3.39 10.19 -17.92
N ALA A 151 2.41 10.01 -18.83
CA ALA A 151 1.43 8.93 -18.71
C ALA A 151 2.08 7.54 -18.69
N LEU A 152 3.18 7.36 -19.40
CA LEU A 152 3.91 6.09 -19.44
C LEU A 152 4.57 5.78 -18.09
N GLY A 153 5.22 6.77 -17.46
CA GLY A 153 5.80 6.62 -16.13
C GLY A 153 4.73 6.22 -15.10
N ARG A 154 3.58 6.89 -15.12
CA ARG A 154 2.44 6.51 -14.26
C ARG A 154 1.94 5.09 -14.53
N ALA A 155 1.88 4.67 -15.80
CA ALA A 155 1.47 3.31 -16.15
C ALA A 155 2.47 2.26 -15.64
N GLU A 156 3.77 2.57 -15.61
CA GLU A 156 4.78 1.65 -15.07
C GLU A 156 4.63 1.36 -13.58
N TRP A 157 4.03 2.28 -12.82
CA TRP A 157 3.70 2.03 -11.41
C TRP A 157 2.77 0.83 -11.25
N MET A 158 1.92 0.52 -12.25
CA MET A 158 1.09 -0.69 -12.24
C MET A 158 1.90 -1.96 -12.03
N LYS A 159 3.14 -2.02 -12.56
CA LYS A 159 4.03 -3.17 -12.37
C LYS A 159 4.42 -3.35 -10.91
N PHE A 160 4.70 -2.25 -10.21
CA PHE A 160 4.97 -2.30 -8.77
C PHE A 160 3.75 -2.77 -7.97
N TYR A 161 2.56 -2.24 -8.28
CA TYR A 161 1.31 -2.71 -7.68
C TYR A 161 1.05 -4.18 -8.04
N GLY A 162 1.31 -4.59 -9.29
CA GLY A 162 1.22 -5.99 -9.71
C GLY A 162 2.06 -6.93 -8.87
N LEU A 163 3.33 -6.57 -8.60
CA LEU A 163 4.21 -7.31 -7.71
C LEU A 163 3.64 -7.41 -6.28
N LEU A 164 3.15 -6.29 -5.74
CA LEU A 164 2.59 -6.24 -4.38
C LEU A 164 1.32 -7.10 -4.24
N MET A 165 0.50 -7.14 -5.28
CA MET A 165 -0.78 -7.85 -5.30
C MET A 165 -0.67 -9.28 -5.86
N GLY A 166 0.50 -9.70 -6.36
CA GLY A 166 0.67 -10.98 -7.06
C GLY A 166 -0.12 -11.05 -8.37
N ARG A 167 -0.12 -9.93 -9.11
CA ARG A 167 -0.85 -9.71 -10.36
C ARG A 167 0.06 -9.16 -11.46
N GLU A 168 1.26 -9.72 -11.57
CA GLU A 168 2.27 -9.25 -12.52
C GLU A 168 1.78 -9.37 -13.97
N GLN A 169 1.03 -10.44 -14.28
CA GLN A 169 0.53 -10.67 -15.64
C GLN A 169 -0.57 -9.67 -16.04
N GLU A 170 -1.37 -9.23 -15.09
CA GLU A 170 -2.41 -8.21 -15.30
C GLU A 170 -1.83 -6.79 -15.37
N ALA A 171 -0.62 -6.61 -14.84
CA ALA A 171 0.07 -5.32 -14.79
C ALA A 171 0.93 -5.02 -16.04
N ASP A 172 1.20 -6.01 -16.89
CA ASP A 172 1.93 -5.89 -18.15
C ASP A 172 1.01 -5.52 -19.31
#